data_47b0653cf1582d167a033c3f581cb6dd
#
_entry.id   47b0653cf1582d167a033c3f581cb6dd
#
_cell.length_a   1.000
_cell.length_b   1.000
_cell.length_c   1.000
_cell.angle_alpha   90.00
_cell.angle_beta   90.00
_cell.angle_gamma   90.00
#
_symmetry.space_group_name_H-M   'P 1'
#
loop_
_entity.id
_entity.type
_entity.pdbx_description
1 polymer ?
#
loop_
_entity_poly.entity_id
_entity_poly.type
_entity_poly.pdbx_seq_one_letter_code
_entity_poly.pdbx_strand_id
1 'polypeptide(L)'
;MISSALVFLLWGVVCPAWAELRICNDTDLPHDVAVGYKQDGRWVSEGWWTVQPAACVTPISRDLQYRFYYFHARNPERTFRHDRLSFCTQPGLFTIGGDNDCETRGYDKTYFAKIDTGLGNKSFRQNLSSHSEPWREPTHLEPGTWGVPFTGEAVFLDCSLMFQGGLQFCRFIGSGRVFTVVEDSRTPPEVFAALRRMTRATPVQIEGDWVGLYEDSVEMVLRSAKERAPSDEDRVLNLLQGDWYSEIDNNDQFTILGSERQNRYGGASTSVEYLSVMPFCGEFDGLGPFLYAWDSQGGTGLCYEIKEVTESVLDLVYLPRGTELRYLRQETGPDTPIR
;
A
#
# COMPACT_ATOMS: atom_id res chain seq x y z
N MET A 1 -55.54 -38.68 43.40
CA MET A 1 -55.06 -37.30 43.12
C MET A 1 -53.90 -37.44 42.16
N ILE A 2 -54.17 -37.23 40.88
CA ILE A 2 -53.16 -37.36 39.83
C ILE A 2 -52.88 -35.94 39.33
N SER A 3 -51.66 -35.44 39.61
CA SER A 3 -51.23 -34.11 39.23
C SER A 3 -50.60 -34.15 37.84
N SER A 4 -51.29 -33.60 36.85
CA SER A 4 -50.76 -33.44 35.48
C SER A 4 -49.85 -32.24 35.39
N ALA A 5 -48.55 -32.45 35.16
CA ALA A 5 -47.59 -31.42 34.86
C ALA A 5 -47.67 -31.06 33.35
N LEU A 6 -48.08 -29.84 33.05
CA LEU A 6 -48.07 -29.27 31.69
C LEU A 6 -46.62 -28.85 31.37
N VAL A 7 -45.98 -29.53 30.41
CA VAL A 7 -44.70 -29.14 29.85
C VAL A 7 -44.97 -28.16 28.71
N PHE A 8 -44.62 -26.85 28.92
CA PHE A 8 -44.59 -25.84 27.87
C PHE A 8 -43.31 -26.02 27.05
N LEU A 9 -43.43 -26.52 25.83
CA LEU A 9 -42.38 -26.49 24.83
C LEU A 9 -42.26 -25.02 24.27
N LEU A 10 -41.26 -24.30 24.70
CA LEU A 10 -40.84 -23.03 24.05
C LEU A 10 -40.23 -23.37 22.71
N TRP A 11 -40.97 -23.21 21.65
CA TRP A 11 -40.41 -23.16 20.29
C TRP A 11 -39.66 -21.83 20.13
N GLY A 12 -38.32 -21.89 20.26
CA GLY A 12 -37.45 -20.79 19.88
C GLY A 12 -37.58 -20.55 18.39
N VAL A 13 -38.11 -19.42 18.00
CA VAL A 13 -38.06 -18.92 16.62
C VAL A 13 -36.60 -18.59 16.31
N VAL A 14 -35.91 -19.52 15.66
CA VAL A 14 -34.58 -19.25 15.10
C VAL A 14 -34.80 -18.36 13.86
N CYS A 15 -34.65 -17.06 14.02
CA CYS A 15 -34.54 -16.15 12.86
C CYS A 15 -33.30 -16.55 12.05
N PRO A 16 -33.43 -16.92 10.78
CA PRO A 16 -32.25 -17.14 9.94
C PRO A 16 -31.45 -15.83 9.89
N ALA A 17 -30.20 -15.86 10.35
CA ALA A 17 -29.27 -14.79 10.14
C ALA A 17 -28.92 -14.75 8.65
N TRP A 18 -29.53 -13.86 7.91
CA TRP A 18 -29.27 -13.66 6.49
C TRP A 18 -27.88 -13.04 6.35
N ALA A 19 -27.02 -13.73 5.66
CA ALA A 19 -25.70 -13.23 5.31
C ALA A 19 -25.83 -12.28 4.10
N GLU A 20 -25.45 -11.02 4.27
CA GLU A 20 -25.73 -9.99 3.28
C GLU A 20 -24.87 -8.72 3.47
N LEU A 21 -24.66 -7.97 2.40
CA LEU A 21 -24.28 -6.57 2.50
C LEU A 21 -25.54 -5.71 2.42
N ARG A 22 -25.81 -5.00 3.49
CA ARG A 22 -26.94 -4.06 3.57
C ARG A 22 -26.45 -2.64 3.60
N ILE A 23 -27.02 -1.76 2.78
CA ILE A 23 -26.76 -0.33 2.80
C ILE A 23 -28.04 0.40 3.23
N CYS A 24 -27.94 1.14 4.34
CA CYS A 24 -29.08 1.84 4.95
C CYS A 24 -28.89 3.34 4.90
N ASN A 25 -29.94 4.07 4.59
CA ASN A 25 -29.93 5.52 4.48
C ASN A 25 -30.46 6.15 5.77
N ASP A 26 -29.54 6.63 6.59
CA ASP A 26 -29.85 7.36 7.84
C ASP A 26 -29.92 8.89 7.61
N THR A 27 -29.92 9.34 6.32
CA THR A 27 -30.06 10.76 5.95
C THR A 27 -31.51 11.13 5.68
N ASP A 28 -31.75 12.40 5.48
CA ASP A 28 -33.06 12.98 5.14
C ASP A 28 -33.37 13.06 3.64
N LEU A 29 -32.41 12.65 2.77
CA LEU A 29 -32.53 12.67 1.31
C LEU A 29 -32.41 11.28 0.70
N PRO A 30 -33.09 10.99 -0.41
CA PRO A 30 -32.88 9.74 -1.14
C PRO A 30 -31.49 9.72 -1.79
N HIS A 31 -30.87 8.54 -1.86
CA HIS A 31 -29.58 8.34 -2.50
C HIS A 31 -29.63 7.19 -3.50
N ASP A 32 -29.01 7.37 -4.66
CA ASP A 32 -28.72 6.27 -5.56
C ASP A 32 -27.39 5.64 -5.16
N VAL A 33 -27.41 4.33 -4.98
CA VAL A 33 -26.26 3.54 -4.51
C VAL A 33 -25.83 2.54 -5.56
N ALA A 34 -24.53 2.42 -5.77
CA ALA A 34 -23.89 1.36 -6.52
C ALA A 34 -22.86 0.64 -5.62
N VAL A 35 -22.58 -0.64 -5.90
CA VAL A 35 -21.59 -1.44 -5.19
C VAL A 35 -20.55 -2.02 -6.12
N GLY A 36 -19.32 -2.18 -5.61
CA GLY A 36 -18.21 -2.84 -6.27
C GLY A 36 -17.69 -3.97 -5.39
N TYR A 37 -17.45 -5.15 -5.96
CA TYR A 37 -17.00 -6.31 -5.21
C TYR A 37 -16.34 -7.35 -6.11
N LYS A 38 -15.66 -8.34 -5.51
CA LYS A 38 -15.18 -9.51 -6.25
C LYS A 38 -16.23 -10.61 -6.25
N GLN A 39 -16.45 -11.17 -7.45
CA GLN A 39 -17.24 -12.39 -7.65
C GLN A 39 -16.41 -13.36 -8.45
N ASP A 40 -16.17 -14.57 -7.92
CA ASP A 40 -15.36 -15.61 -8.56
C ASP A 40 -13.99 -15.08 -9.03
N GLY A 41 -13.34 -14.26 -8.18
CA GLY A 41 -12.04 -13.65 -8.44
C GLY A 41 -12.05 -12.46 -9.40
N ARG A 42 -13.19 -12.09 -9.98
CA ARG A 42 -13.34 -10.97 -10.91
C ARG A 42 -14.04 -9.79 -10.25
N TRP A 43 -13.63 -8.58 -10.59
CA TRP A 43 -14.31 -7.38 -10.16
C TRP A 43 -15.66 -7.24 -10.88
N VAL A 44 -16.67 -6.84 -10.13
CA VAL A 44 -18.02 -6.55 -10.61
C VAL A 44 -18.50 -5.27 -9.95
N SER A 45 -19.17 -4.42 -10.69
CA SER A 45 -19.91 -3.28 -10.18
C SER A 45 -21.39 -3.38 -10.57
N GLU A 46 -22.26 -3.05 -9.64
CA GLU A 46 -23.72 -3.11 -9.82
C GLU A 46 -24.38 -1.87 -9.23
N GLY A 47 -25.45 -1.40 -9.81
CA GLY A 47 -26.26 -0.24 -9.38
C GLY A 47 -27.34 0.10 -10.41
N TRP A 48 -28.12 1.10 -10.24
CA TRP A 48 -28.27 1.97 -9.08
C TRP A 48 -29.51 1.55 -8.30
N TRP A 49 -29.40 1.49 -6.98
CA TRP A 49 -30.55 1.31 -6.11
C TRP A 49 -30.87 2.64 -5.42
N THR A 50 -32.08 3.15 -5.60
CA THR A 50 -32.52 4.34 -4.88
C THR A 50 -32.93 3.94 -3.46
N VAL A 51 -32.22 4.47 -2.46
CA VAL A 51 -32.44 4.20 -1.04
C VAL A 51 -33.12 5.41 -0.42
N GLN A 52 -34.40 5.28 -0.07
CA GLN A 52 -35.17 6.34 0.57
C GLN A 52 -34.68 6.60 2.01
N PRO A 53 -34.95 7.78 2.60
CA PRO A 53 -34.69 8.03 4.02
C PRO A 53 -35.25 6.92 4.92
N ALA A 54 -34.48 6.51 5.92
CA ALA A 54 -34.78 5.42 6.87
C ALA A 54 -34.99 4.02 6.22
N ALA A 55 -34.71 3.86 4.92
CA ALA A 55 -34.78 2.59 4.22
C ALA A 55 -33.39 1.94 4.07
N CYS A 56 -33.39 0.66 3.70
CA CYS A 56 -32.17 -0.09 3.37
C CYS A 56 -32.37 -0.85 2.06
N VAL A 57 -31.27 -1.09 1.37
CA VAL A 57 -31.18 -2.04 0.24
C VAL A 57 -30.15 -3.13 0.57
N THR A 58 -30.31 -4.29 -0.06
CA THR A 58 -29.40 -5.42 0.06
C THR A 58 -28.79 -5.76 -1.29
N PRO A 59 -27.75 -5.02 -1.73
CA PRO A 59 -27.12 -5.27 -3.03
C PRO A 59 -26.53 -6.68 -3.14
N ILE A 60 -26.04 -7.23 -2.04
CA ILE A 60 -25.47 -8.59 -1.99
C ILE A 60 -26.25 -9.40 -0.96
N SER A 61 -27.05 -10.37 -1.43
CA SER A 61 -27.94 -11.21 -0.63
C SER A 61 -27.39 -12.63 -0.42
N ARG A 62 -26.07 -12.74 -0.18
CA ARG A 62 -25.34 -13.99 0.05
C ARG A 62 -24.21 -13.77 1.05
N ASP A 63 -23.63 -14.87 1.57
CA ASP A 63 -22.46 -14.83 2.45
C ASP A 63 -21.35 -13.96 1.84
N LEU A 64 -20.85 -13.00 2.61
CA LEU A 64 -19.72 -12.19 2.23
C LEU A 64 -18.47 -13.07 2.26
N GLN A 65 -17.75 -13.13 1.13
CA GLN A 65 -16.58 -14.00 0.97
C GLN A 65 -15.26 -13.24 1.15
N TYR A 66 -15.30 -11.89 1.02
CA TYR A 66 -14.13 -11.04 1.06
C TYR A 66 -14.26 -10.03 2.21
N ARG A 67 -13.14 -9.55 2.70
CA ARG A 67 -13.10 -8.52 3.73
C ARG A 67 -13.52 -7.15 3.18
N PHE A 68 -13.18 -6.84 1.92
CA PHE A 68 -13.38 -5.52 1.34
C PHE A 68 -14.48 -5.54 0.28
N TYR A 69 -15.41 -4.61 0.44
CA TYR A 69 -16.45 -4.24 -0.51
C TYR A 69 -16.39 -2.76 -0.75
N TYR A 70 -17.09 -2.27 -1.76
CA TYR A 70 -17.03 -0.87 -2.15
C TYR A 70 -18.42 -0.37 -2.47
N PHE A 71 -18.68 0.91 -2.21
CA PHE A 71 -19.94 1.54 -2.59
C PHE A 71 -19.70 2.95 -3.08
N HIS A 72 -20.62 3.42 -3.90
CA HIS A 72 -20.77 4.82 -4.29
C HIS A 72 -22.22 5.22 -4.01
N ALA A 73 -22.40 6.34 -3.30
CA ALA A 73 -23.72 6.92 -3.05
C ALA A 73 -23.72 8.32 -3.65
N ARG A 74 -24.76 8.65 -4.42
CA ARG A 74 -24.92 9.96 -5.04
C ARG A 74 -26.28 10.56 -4.76
N ASN A 75 -26.29 11.87 -4.62
CA ASN A 75 -27.47 12.72 -4.57
C ASN A 75 -27.04 14.09 -5.12
N PRO A 76 -27.92 14.82 -5.87
CA PRO A 76 -27.55 16.14 -6.42
C PRO A 76 -27.13 17.18 -5.37
N GLU A 77 -27.61 17.04 -4.14
CA GLU A 77 -27.37 18.01 -3.05
C GLU A 77 -26.27 17.56 -2.09
N ARG A 78 -25.80 16.29 -2.16
CA ARG A 78 -24.82 15.75 -1.22
C ARG A 78 -23.78 14.87 -1.90
N THR A 79 -22.54 15.07 -1.54
CA THR A 79 -21.41 14.22 -1.96
C THR A 79 -20.95 13.38 -0.79
N PHE A 80 -20.86 12.06 -1.00
CA PHE A 80 -20.26 11.15 -0.04
C PHE A 80 -18.77 11.02 -0.32
N ARG A 81 -18.01 10.77 0.74
CA ARG A 81 -16.60 10.42 0.61
C ARG A 81 -16.46 9.19 -0.29
N HIS A 82 -15.48 9.23 -1.15
CA HIS A 82 -15.03 8.08 -1.95
C HIS A 82 -13.53 7.92 -1.83
N ASP A 83 -13.06 6.68 -1.91
CA ASP A 83 -11.65 6.36 -2.06
C ASP A 83 -11.27 6.44 -3.54
N ARG A 84 -9.99 6.34 -3.86
CA ARG A 84 -9.52 6.41 -5.26
C ARG A 84 -9.69 5.13 -6.06
N LEU A 85 -10.32 4.10 -5.50
CA LEU A 85 -10.65 2.90 -6.24
C LEU A 85 -11.85 3.17 -7.14
N SER A 86 -11.66 3.04 -8.44
CA SER A 86 -12.70 3.28 -9.43
C SER A 86 -13.31 1.97 -9.93
N PHE A 87 -14.60 2.02 -10.23
CA PHE A 87 -15.34 1.00 -10.95
C PHE A 87 -16.03 1.60 -12.16
N CYS A 88 -16.37 0.73 -13.11
CA CYS A 88 -17.19 1.14 -14.25
C CYS A 88 -18.65 1.25 -13.85
N THR A 89 -19.32 2.35 -14.26
CA THR A 89 -20.76 2.59 -14.06
C THR A 89 -21.40 3.04 -15.36
N GLN A 90 -22.73 3.09 -15.38
CA GLN A 90 -23.50 3.70 -16.46
C GLN A 90 -24.77 4.35 -15.91
N PRO A 91 -25.44 5.26 -16.64
CA PRO A 91 -26.77 5.75 -16.29
C PRO A 91 -27.79 4.61 -16.25
N GLY A 92 -28.65 4.53 -15.28
CA GLY A 92 -29.63 3.46 -15.15
C GLY A 92 -29.08 2.19 -14.47
N LEU A 93 -29.88 1.14 -14.40
CA LEU A 93 -29.50 -0.14 -13.78
C LEU A 93 -28.38 -0.82 -14.56
N PHE A 94 -27.39 -1.38 -13.84
CA PHE A 94 -26.25 -2.04 -14.47
C PHE A 94 -25.66 -3.15 -13.63
N THR A 95 -25.03 -4.10 -14.32
CA THR A 95 -24.06 -5.07 -13.78
C THR A 95 -22.91 -5.13 -14.77
N ILE A 96 -21.72 -4.66 -14.36
CA ILE A 96 -20.55 -4.54 -15.22
C ILE A 96 -19.42 -5.39 -14.63
N GLY A 97 -18.89 -6.33 -15.44
CA GLY A 97 -17.69 -7.10 -15.10
C GLY A 97 -16.41 -6.36 -15.49
N GLY A 98 -15.43 -6.36 -14.58
CA GLY A 98 -14.16 -5.66 -14.74
C GLY A 98 -14.23 -4.20 -14.30
N ASP A 99 -13.12 -3.71 -13.78
CA ASP A 99 -12.95 -2.35 -13.22
C ASP A 99 -12.02 -1.45 -14.06
N ASN A 100 -11.45 -2.00 -15.15
CA ASN A 100 -10.48 -1.31 -16.00
C ASN A 100 -11.11 -0.86 -17.32
N ASP A 101 -10.46 0.12 -17.95
CA ASP A 101 -10.78 0.60 -19.30
C ASP A 101 -12.24 1.01 -19.47
N CYS A 102 -12.85 1.56 -18.41
CA CYS A 102 -14.27 1.92 -18.40
C CYS A 102 -14.66 2.78 -19.60
N GLU A 103 -13.95 3.88 -19.80
CA GLU A 103 -14.25 4.85 -20.88
C GLU A 103 -14.08 4.24 -22.27
N THR A 104 -13.03 3.44 -22.50
CA THR A 104 -12.81 2.72 -23.77
C THR A 104 -13.90 1.69 -24.05
N ARG A 105 -14.51 1.15 -22.99
CA ARG A 105 -15.61 0.19 -23.04
C ARG A 105 -16.99 0.87 -23.10
N GLY A 106 -17.04 2.23 -23.10
CA GLY A 106 -18.27 3.00 -23.18
C GLY A 106 -18.99 3.17 -21.83
N TYR A 107 -18.29 3.02 -20.72
CA TYR A 107 -18.80 3.22 -19.36
C TYR A 107 -18.18 4.45 -18.70
N ASP A 108 -18.85 4.97 -17.69
CA ASP A 108 -18.32 6.03 -16.83
C ASP A 108 -17.33 5.44 -15.82
N LYS A 109 -16.26 6.17 -15.53
CA LYS A 109 -15.34 5.85 -14.45
C LYS A 109 -15.78 6.56 -13.17
N THR A 110 -16.23 5.81 -12.17
CA THR A 110 -16.76 6.33 -10.90
C THR A 110 -15.94 5.85 -9.73
N TYR A 111 -15.62 6.73 -8.77
CA TYR A 111 -14.86 6.39 -7.56
C TYR A 111 -15.78 5.92 -6.44
N PHE A 112 -15.37 4.87 -5.74
CA PHE A 112 -16.13 4.20 -4.70
C PHE A 112 -15.43 4.33 -3.35
N ALA A 113 -16.18 4.33 -2.27
CA ALA A 113 -15.67 4.23 -0.91
C ALA A 113 -15.50 2.77 -0.50
N LYS A 114 -14.43 2.46 0.22
CA LYS A 114 -14.16 1.12 0.73
C LYS A 114 -14.99 0.82 1.98
N ILE A 115 -15.57 -0.36 2.01
CA ILE A 115 -16.21 -0.98 3.19
C ILE A 115 -15.26 -2.06 3.70
N ASP A 116 -14.79 -1.94 4.93
CA ASP A 116 -14.08 -3.02 5.63
C ASP A 116 -15.08 -3.78 6.49
N THR A 117 -15.47 -4.97 6.04
CA THR A 117 -16.42 -5.81 6.77
C THR A 117 -15.78 -6.60 7.92
N GLY A 118 -14.45 -6.51 8.08
CA GLY A 118 -13.68 -7.34 9.01
C GLY A 118 -13.37 -8.73 8.45
N LEU A 119 -12.55 -9.48 9.18
CA LEU A 119 -12.15 -10.82 8.79
C LEU A 119 -13.27 -11.84 9.14
N GLY A 120 -13.71 -12.62 8.15
CA GLY A 120 -14.63 -13.73 8.34
C GLY A 120 -16.09 -13.36 8.59
N ASN A 121 -16.45 -12.09 8.52
CA ASN A 121 -17.84 -11.65 8.65
C ASN A 121 -18.63 -12.03 7.39
N LYS A 122 -19.76 -12.68 7.59
CA LYS A 122 -20.66 -13.11 6.51
C LYS A 122 -21.73 -12.08 6.18
N SER A 123 -21.96 -11.12 7.07
CA SER A 123 -22.90 -10.03 6.89
C SER A 123 -22.32 -8.71 7.37
N PHE A 124 -22.73 -7.61 6.74
CA PHE A 124 -22.32 -6.27 7.12
C PHE A 124 -23.40 -5.24 6.80
N ARG A 125 -23.55 -4.24 7.66
CA ARG A 125 -24.42 -3.08 7.44
C ARG A 125 -23.58 -1.82 7.29
N GLN A 126 -23.70 -1.17 6.15
CA GLN A 126 -23.15 0.15 5.88
C GLN A 126 -24.25 1.19 6.03
N ASN A 127 -24.03 2.20 6.86
CA ASN A 127 -24.97 3.31 7.00
C ASN A 127 -24.49 4.52 6.20
N LEU A 128 -25.42 5.15 5.48
CA LEU A 128 -25.27 6.50 4.95
C LEU A 128 -25.82 7.43 6.04
N SER A 129 -24.95 8.14 6.75
CA SER A 129 -25.36 8.98 7.87
C SER A 129 -25.48 10.45 7.47
N SER A 130 -26.42 11.19 8.08
CA SER A 130 -26.59 12.64 7.92
C SER A 130 -25.46 13.48 8.49
N HIS A 131 -24.60 12.85 9.30
CA HIS A 131 -23.33 13.41 9.77
C HIS A 131 -22.19 13.16 8.77
N SER A 132 -22.47 12.99 7.47
CA SER A 132 -21.51 13.41 6.49
C SER A 132 -21.41 14.94 6.63
N GLU A 133 -20.64 15.40 7.61
CA GLU A 133 -20.14 16.77 7.55
C GLU A 133 -19.57 16.97 6.16
N PRO A 134 -19.75 18.18 5.54
CA PRO A 134 -18.99 18.50 4.35
C PRO A 134 -17.55 18.13 4.69
N TRP A 135 -16.93 17.27 3.88
CA TRP A 135 -15.58 16.79 4.12
C TRP A 135 -14.74 18.03 4.44
N ARG A 136 -14.45 18.24 5.71
CA ARG A 136 -13.44 19.16 6.16
C ARG A 136 -12.15 18.36 6.03
N GLU A 137 -11.26 18.87 5.22
CA GLU A 137 -9.88 18.42 5.23
C GLU A 137 -9.46 18.33 6.70
N PRO A 138 -9.08 17.15 7.21
CA PRO A 138 -8.73 17.03 8.61
C PRO A 138 -7.54 17.96 8.86
N THR A 139 -7.77 19.04 9.58
CA THR A 139 -6.72 20.01 9.96
C THR A 139 -5.64 19.38 10.84
N HIS A 140 -5.92 18.20 11.40
CA HIS A 140 -4.99 17.34 12.11
C HIS A 140 -5.26 15.90 11.71
N LEU A 141 -4.25 15.25 11.14
CA LEU A 141 -4.29 13.83 10.83
C LEU A 141 -4.08 13.03 12.12
N GLU A 142 -5.17 12.72 12.80
CA GLU A 142 -5.14 11.79 13.91
C GLU A 142 -4.62 10.41 13.45
N PRO A 143 -3.73 9.76 14.22
CA PRO A 143 -3.29 8.41 13.92
C PRO A 143 -4.48 7.47 13.77
N GLY A 144 -4.49 6.69 12.68
CA GLY A 144 -5.57 5.75 12.38
C GLY A 144 -6.75 6.34 11.59
N THR A 145 -6.70 7.59 11.18
CA THR A 145 -7.74 8.22 10.35
C THR A 145 -7.92 7.50 9.01
N TRP A 146 -6.83 7.06 8.41
CA TRP A 146 -6.82 6.49 7.05
C TRP A 146 -6.54 4.99 6.99
N GLY A 147 -5.94 4.44 8.04
CA GLY A 147 -5.50 3.05 8.07
C GLY A 147 -4.90 2.65 9.40
N VAL A 148 -3.90 1.78 9.38
CA VAL A 148 -3.20 1.35 10.60
C VAL A 148 -2.12 2.36 10.95
N PRO A 149 -2.13 2.98 12.16
CA PRO A 149 -1.09 3.89 12.57
C PRO A 149 0.29 3.23 12.51
N PHE A 150 1.26 3.96 11.99
CA PHE A 150 2.63 3.51 11.88
C PHE A 150 3.60 4.65 12.20
N THR A 151 4.66 4.30 12.88
CA THR A 151 5.84 5.12 13.11
C THR A 151 7.07 4.24 12.92
N GLY A 152 8.03 4.68 12.13
CA GLY A 152 9.21 3.88 11.86
C GLY A 152 10.33 4.66 11.19
N GLU A 153 11.49 4.02 11.12
CA GLU A 153 12.66 4.55 10.47
C GLU A 153 12.71 4.11 9.01
N ALA A 154 13.15 5.01 8.14
CA ALA A 154 13.30 4.74 6.72
C ALA A 154 14.40 5.62 6.12
N VAL A 155 14.74 5.34 4.88
CA VAL A 155 15.64 6.15 4.05
C VAL A 155 14.83 6.69 2.88
N PHE A 156 14.90 7.99 2.63
CA PHE A 156 14.21 8.61 1.50
C PHE A 156 14.83 8.14 0.18
N LEU A 157 13.98 7.67 -0.74
CA LEU A 157 14.42 7.19 -2.04
C LEU A 157 14.30 8.29 -3.11
N ASP A 158 13.07 8.66 -3.44
CA ASP A 158 12.78 9.69 -4.47
C ASP A 158 11.33 10.15 -4.44
N CYS A 159 11.03 11.15 -5.29
CA CYS A 159 9.69 11.49 -5.72
C CYS A 159 9.61 11.44 -7.25
N SER A 160 8.57 10.83 -7.79
CA SER A 160 8.36 10.63 -9.22
C SER A 160 6.90 10.91 -9.62
N LEU A 161 6.65 11.09 -10.91
CA LEU A 161 5.29 11.25 -11.45
C LEU A 161 4.70 9.87 -11.78
N MET A 162 3.44 9.65 -11.43
CA MET A 162 2.68 8.51 -11.92
C MET A 162 2.42 8.64 -13.43
N PHE A 163 2.60 7.55 -14.18
CA PHE A 163 2.39 7.54 -15.63
C PHE A 163 0.96 7.92 -16.04
N GLN A 164 -0.03 7.72 -15.16
CA GLN A 164 -1.42 8.07 -15.40
C GLN A 164 -1.89 9.08 -14.33
N GLY A 165 -2.36 10.24 -14.77
CA GLY A 165 -3.05 11.22 -13.91
C GLY A 165 -2.20 12.37 -13.36
N GLY A 166 -0.91 12.46 -13.65
CA GLY A 166 -0.06 13.60 -13.27
C GLY A 166 0.17 13.76 -11.76
N LEU A 167 -0.23 12.79 -10.94
CA LEU A 167 0.02 12.77 -9.51
C LEU A 167 1.47 12.40 -9.23
N GLN A 168 2.05 13.04 -8.24
CA GLN A 168 3.35 12.65 -7.72
C GLN A 168 3.20 11.56 -6.66
N PHE A 169 4.22 10.74 -6.53
CA PHE A 169 4.39 9.86 -5.39
C PHE A 169 5.84 9.96 -4.90
N CYS A 170 6.02 9.76 -3.59
CA CYS A 170 7.34 9.71 -2.99
C CYS A 170 7.53 8.34 -2.33
N ARG A 171 8.78 7.84 -2.34
CA ARG A 171 9.13 6.51 -1.83
C ARG A 171 10.20 6.60 -0.75
N PHE A 172 10.11 5.65 0.18
CA PHE A 172 11.09 5.41 1.22
C PHE A 172 11.38 3.92 1.30
N ILE A 173 12.57 3.58 1.74
CA ILE A 173 12.97 2.20 2.00
C ILE A 173 13.20 2.05 3.51
N GLY A 174 12.60 1.04 4.11
CA GLY A 174 12.81 0.71 5.52
C GLY A 174 12.32 -0.69 5.84
N SER A 175 13.03 -1.40 6.70
CA SER A 175 12.68 -2.74 7.16
C SER A 175 12.37 -3.72 6.02
N GLY A 176 13.12 -3.66 4.92
CA GLY A 176 12.96 -4.54 3.75
C GLY A 176 11.69 -4.27 2.92
N ARG A 177 11.11 -3.06 2.97
CA ARG A 177 9.90 -2.68 2.26
C ARG A 177 10.01 -1.31 1.61
N VAL A 178 9.21 -1.12 0.55
CA VAL A 178 8.99 0.18 -0.06
C VAL A 178 7.75 0.82 0.55
N PHE A 179 7.88 1.99 1.14
CA PHE A 179 6.76 2.83 1.54
C PHE A 179 6.47 3.84 0.43
N THR A 180 5.26 3.80 -0.11
CA THR A 180 4.82 4.70 -1.18
C THR A 180 3.77 5.67 -0.65
N VAL A 181 4.03 6.94 -0.82
CA VAL A 181 3.13 8.04 -0.43
C VAL A 181 2.69 8.76 -1.70
N VAL A 182 1.40 8.74 -1.98
CA VAL A 182 0.82 9.42 -3.16
C VAL A 182 0.42 10.84 -2.79
N GLU A 183 0.74 11.81 -3.66
CA GLU A 183 0.30 13.19 -3.51
C GLU A 183 -1.20 13.30 -3.77
N ASP A 184 -1.95 13.04 -2.72
CA ASP A 184 -3.39 13.19 -2.71
C ASP A 184 -3.81 14.07 -1.54
N SER A 185 -5.11 14.37 -1.45
CA SER A 185 -5.64 15.23 -0.38
C SER A 185 -5.52 14.64 1.04
N ARG A 186 -5.06 13.39 1.18
CA ARG A 186 -4.91 12.70 2.47
C ARG A 186 -3.60 13.04 3.18
N THR A 187 -2.52 13.22 2.41
CA THR A 187 -1.22 13.66 2.94
C THR A 187 -1.13 15.18 2.87
N PRO A 188 -0.77 15.87 3.98
CA PRO A 188 -0.69 17.34 3.99
C PRO A 188 0.24 17.89 2.90
N PRO A 189 -0.16 18.96 2.19
CA PRO A 189 0.66 19.56 1.12
C PRO A 189 2.05 20.00 1.58
N GLU A 190 2.17 20.47 2.83
CA GLU A 190 3.44 20.88 3.42
C GLU A 190 4.40 19.70 3.60
N VAL A 191 3.89 18.49 3.87
CA VAL A 191 4.68 17.27 3.94
C VAL A 191 5.26 16.96 2.56
N PHE A 192 4.46 16.97 1.51
CA PHE A 192 4.94 16.80 0.14
C PHE A 192 5.93 17.89 -0.27
N ALA A 193 5.70 19.14 0.11
CA ALA A 193 6.62 20.23 -0.16
C ALA A 193 7.98 20.02 0.52
N ALA A 194 8.02 19.39 1.70
CA ALA A 194 9.25 18.98 2.37
C ALA A 194 9.95 17.82 1.65
N LEU A 195 9.19 16.78 1.26
CA LEU A 195 9.73 15.63 0.54
C LEU A 195 10.40 15.99 -0.79
N ARG A 196 9.82 16.91 -1.55
CA ARG A 196 10.40 17.38 -2.83
C ARG A 196 11.77 18.06 -2.67
N ARG A 197 12.11 18.52 -1.48
CA ARG A 197 13.41 19.15 -1.17
C ARG A 197 14.40 18.18 -0.53
N MET A 198 13.92 16.99 -0.17
CA MET A 198 14.74 16.00 0.50
C MET A 198 15.70 15.34 -0.47
N THR A 199 16.92 15.12 -0.03
CA THR A 199 17.96 14.47 -0.83
C THR A 199 17.81 12.94 -0.73
N ARG A 200 18.07 12.23 -1.83
CA ARG A 200 18.13 10.76 -1.84
C ARG A 200 19.11 10.28 -0.76
N ALA A 201 18.81 9.15 -0.13
CA ALA A 201 19.53 8.55 0.99
C ALA A 201 19.44 9.30 2.33
N THR A 202 18.59 10.33 2.44
CA THR A 202 18.36 11.01 3.74
C THR A 202 17.68 10.03 4.72
N PRO A 203 18.26 9.76 5.90
CA PRO A 203 17.61 9.01 6.96
C PRO A 203 16.45 9.79 7.57
N VAL A 204 15.31 9.18 7.69
CA VAL A 204 14.08 9.83 8.17
C VAL A 204 13.34 8.99 9.20
N GLN A 205 12.67 9.67 10.11
CA GLN A 205 11.58 9.14 10.91
C GLN A 205 10.29 9.45 10.18
N ILE A 206 9.52 8.43 9.81
CA ILE A 206 8.22 8.58 9.15
C ILE A 206 7.08 8.25 10.11
N GLU A 207 6.01 9.02 10.05
CA GLU A 207 4.77 8.80 10.80
C GLU A 207 3.59 8.92 9.85
N GLY A 208 2.68 7.97 9.87
CA GLY A 208 1.54 7.95 8.98
C GLY A 208 0.58 6.80 9.29
N ASP A 209 -0.29 6.50 8.33
CA ASP A 209 -1.19 5.37 8.39
C ASP A 209 -0.94 4.44 7.19
N TRP A 210 -0.79 3.15 7.43
CA TRP A 210 -0.77 2.16 6.37
C TRP A 210 -2.18 1.98 5.81
N VAL A 211 -2.35 2.26 4.53
CA VAL A 211 -3.65 2.13 3.84
C VAL A 211 -3.71 0.93 2.90
N GLY A 212 -2.56 0.42 2.49
CA GLY A 212 -2.41 -0.81 1.72
C GLY A 212 -1.13 -1.52 2.13
N LEU A 213 -1.19 -2.84 2.29
CA LEU A 213 -0.04 -3.69 2.60
C LEU A 213 0.04 -4.78 1.54
N TYR A 214 1.16 -4.82 0.84
CA TYR A 214 1.51 -5.81 -0.15
C TYR A 214 2.74 -6.58 0.35
N GLU A 215 3.20 -7.56 -0.40
CA GLU A 215 4.29 -8.44 0.02
C GLU A 215 5.57 -7.66 0.39
N ASP A 216 5.99 -6.75 -0.47
CA ASP A 216 7.23 -5.98 -0.39
C ASP A 216 7.01 -4.46 -0.35
N SER A 217 5.76 -4.01 -0.36
CA SER A 217 5.43 -2.59 -0.41
C SER A 217 4.24 -2.21 0.46
N VAL A 218 4.22 -0.96 0.87
CA VAL A 218 3.19 -0.37 1.72
C VAL A 218 2.73 0.95 1.10
N GLU A 219 1.42 1.07 0.83
CA GLU A 219 0.83 2.39 0.56
C GLU A 219 0.57 3.10 1.89
N MET A 220 0.99 4.34 2.00
CA MET A 220 0.96 5.11 3.23
C MET A 220 0.36 6.50 3.01
N VAL A 221 -0.47 6.95 3.95
CA VAL A 221 -0.81 8.37 4.11
C VAL A 221 0.11 8.95 5.17
N LEU A 222 0.99 9.86 4.76
CA LEU A 222 2.05 10.39 5.61
C LEU A 222 1.59 11.61 6.41
N ARG A 223 1.77 11.59 7.72
CA ARG A 223 1.57 12.74 8.59
C ARG A 223 2.81 13.58 8.73
N SER A 224 3.97 12.93 8.84
CA SER A 224 5.25 13.62 8.90
C SER A 224 6.39 12.74 8.40
N ALA A 225 7.42 13.38 7.85
CA ALA A 225 8.73 12.80 7.61
C ALA A 225 9.78 13.81 8.12
N LYS A 226 10.57 13.39 9.09
CA LYS A 226 11.59 14.24 9.70
C LYS A 226 12.96 13.60 9.53
N GLU A 227 13.92 14.38 9.12
CA GLU A 227 15.31 13.93 9.12
C GLU A 227 15.73 13.52 10.53
N ARG A 228 16.46 12.41 10.64
CA ARG A 228 17.03 11.90 11.88
C ARG A 228 18.55 11.74 11.77
N ALA A 229 19.19 11.60 12.91
CA ALA A 229 20.59 11.21 12.93
C ALA A 229 20.78 9.83 12.30
N PRO A 230 21.84 9.61 11.49
CA PRO A 230 22.13 8.32 10.90
C PRO A 230 22.38 7.24 11.95
N SER A 231 21.73 6.09 11.80
CA SER A 231 22.00 4.85 12.55
C SER A 231 23.29 4.19 12.07
N ASP A 232 23.66 3.05 12.66
CA ASP A 232 24.81 2.25 12.19
C ASP A 232 24.51 1.65 10.79
N GLU A 233 23.26 1.22 10.55
CA GLU A 233 22.81 0.71 9.26
C GLU A 233 22.88 1.79 8.16
N ASP A 234 22.50 3.04 8.48
CA ASP A 234 22.60 4.15 7.53
C ASP A 234 24.07 4.48 7.21
N ARG A 235 24.96 4.36 8.17
CA ARG A 235 26.41 4.55 7.94
C ARG A 235 26.97 3.47 7.02
N VAL A 236 26.56 2.22 7.22
CA VAL A 236 26.90 1.12 6.31
C VAL A 236 26.33 1.38 4.91
N LEU A 237 25.05 1.75 4.79
CA LEU A 237 24.45 2.11 3.51
C LEU A 237 25.19 3.24 2.81
N ASN A 238 25.68 4.22 3.56
CA ASN A 238 26.49 5.32 3.00
C ASN A 238 27.85 4.84 2.49
N LEU A 239 28.49 3.86 3.15
CA LEU A 239 29.71 3.24 2.64
C LEU A 239 29.48 2.40 1.39
N LEU A 240 28.28 1.87 1.18
CA LEU A 240 27.93 1.09 -0.01
C LEU A 240 27.74 1.95 -1.28
N GLN A 241 27.59 3.28 -1.17
CA GLN A 241 27.32 4.16 -2.33
C GLN A 241 28.44 4.12 -3.36
N GLY A 242 28.06 4.25 -4.65
CA GLY A 242 28.99 4.34 -5.79
C GLY A 242 29.03 3.11 -6.69
N ASP A 243 30.07 3.04 -7.52
CA ASP A 243 30.22 2.00 -8.55
C ASP A 243 31.13 0.88 -8.06
N TRP A 244 30.68 -0.36 -8.30
CA TRP A 244 31.34 -1.56 -7.88
C TRP A 244 31.46 -2.56 -9.03
N TYR A 245 32.56 -3.35 -9.05
CA TYR A 245 32.74 -4.47 -9.96
C TYR A 245 33.27 -5.70 -9.22
N SER A 246 32.88 -6.88 -9.69
CA SER A 246 33.30 -8.13 -9.10
C SER A 246 34.80 -8.37 -9.33
N GLU A 247 35.54 -8.77 -8.29
CA GLU A 247 36.96 -9.11 -8.38
C GLU A 247 37.23 -10.27 -9.35
N ILE A 248 36.28 -11.21 -9.48
CA ILE A 248 36.45 -12.43 -10.31
C ILE A 248 35.87 -12.28 -11.72
N ASP A 249 34.95 -11.35 -11.95
CA ASP A 249 34.37 -11.07 -13.28
C ASP A 249 34.08 -9.58 -13.44
N ASN A 250 34.94 -8.87 -14.13
CA ASN A 250 34.79 -7.42 -14.35
C ASN A 250 33.55 -7.03 -15.17
N ASN A 251 32.84 -8.00 -15.78
CA ASN A 251 31.57 -7.73 -16.44
C ASN A 251 30.40 -7.60 -15.45
N ASP A 252 30.51 -8.23 -14.27
CA ASP A 252 29.54 -8.12 -13.19
C ASP A 252 29.80 -6.83 -12.40
N GLN A 253 28.92 -5.85 -12.63
CA GLN A 253 29.04 -4.50 -12.11
C GLN A 253 27.70 -4.02 -11.56
N PHE A 254 27.75 -3.12 -10.58
CA PHE A 254 26.57 -2.40 -10.13
C PHE A 254 26.91 -1.00 -9.61
N THR A 255 25.90 -0.14 -9.63
CA THR A 255 25.94 1.17 -8.99
C THR A 255 24.93 1.22 -7.86
N ILE A 256 25.32 1.70 -6.68
CA ILE A 256 24.41 1.94 -5.56
C ILE A 256 24.19 3.44 -5.41
N LEU A 257 22.91 3.85 -5.50
CA LEU A 257 22.45 5.22 -5.33
C LEU A 257 21.33 5.27 -4.29
N GLY A 258 21.63 5.72 -3.08
CA GLY A 258 20.72 5.62 -1.95
C GLY A 258 20.43 4.15 -1.62
N SER A 259 19.16 3.78 -1.57
CA SER A 259 18.70 2.40 -1.35
C SER A 259 18.35 1.67 -2.65
N GLU A 260 18.98 2.01 -3.76
CA GLU A 260 18.80 1.39 -5.08
C GLU A 260 20.11 0.87 -5.63
N ARG A 261 20.12 -0.39 -6.09
CA ARG A 261 21.24 -1.02 -6.79
C ARG A 261 20.87 -1.25 -8.25
N GLN A 262 21.62 -0.67 -9.15
CA GLN A 262 21.48 -0.83 -10.61
C GLN A 262 22.51 -1.82 -11.10
N ASN A 263 22.10 -3.04 -11.41
CA ASN A 263 22.96 -4.11 -11.85
C ASN A 263 23.25 -4.02 -13.35
N ARG A 264 24.49 -4.34 -13.73
CA ARG A 264 24.96 -4.37 -15.12
C ARG A 264 25.83 -5.60 -15.35
N TYR A 265 25.72 -6.17 -16.56
CA TYR A 265 26.62 -7.22 -17.01
C TYR A 265 27.14 -6.89 -18.41
N GLY A 266 28.46 -6.84 -18.58
CA GLY A 266 29.08 -6.45 -19.84
C GLY A 266 28.64 -5.06 -20.33
N GLY A 267 28.36 -4.14 -19.43
CA GLY A 267 27.88 -2.78 -19.72
C GLY A 267 26.37 -2.66 -19.99
N ALA A 268 25.62 -3.76 -20.12
CA ALA A 268 24.18 -3.75 -20.28
C ALA A 268 23.47 -3.77 -18.91
N SER A 269 22.43 -2.95 -18.72
CA SER A 269 21.58 -2.99 -17.54
C SER A 269 20.82 -4.33 -17.48
N THR A 270 20.81 -4.99 -16.32
CA THR A 270 20.16 -6.28 -16.10
C THR A 270 18.96 -6.20 -15.17
N SER A 271 19.09 -5.53 -14.04
CA SER A 271 18.02 -5.36 -13.06
C SER A 271 18.24 -4.12 -12.20
N VAL A 272 17.17 -3.69 -11.55
CA VAL A 272 17.21 -2.68 -10.50
C VAL A 272 16.66 -3.31 -9.23
N GLU A 273 17.39 -3.20 -8.14
CA GLU A 273 17.01 -3.75 -6.85
C GLU A 273 16.93 -2.66 -5.79
N TYR A 274 16.01 -2.83 -4.85
CA TYR A 274 16.01 -2.04 -3.62
C TYR A 274 16.86 -2.71 -2.57
N LEU A 275 17.47 -1.89 -1.72
CA LEU A 275 18.40 -2.32 -0.67
C LEU A 275 17.93 -1.83 0.70
N SER A 276 18.04 -2.71 1.69
CA SER A 276 17.88 -2.36 3.10
C SER A 276 19.01 -2.97 3.91
N VAL A 277 19.77 -2.16 4.63
CA VAL A 277 20.72 -2.66 5.61
C VAL A 277 19.98 -2.92 6.91
N MET A 278 20.12 -4.11 7.48
CA MET A 278 19.34 -4.57 8.64
C MET A 278 20.21 -5.34 9.63
N PRO A 279 19.84 -5.34 10.93
CA PRO A 279 20.58 -6.12 11.93
C PRO A 279 20.33 -7.62 11.85
N PHE A 280 19.30 -8.07 11.11
CA PHE A 280 18.97 -9.49 10.90
C PHE A 280 18.36 -9.68 9.50
N CYS A 281 18.42 -10.89 8.96
CA CYS A 281 17.86 -11.21 7.64
C CYS A 281 17.19 -12.59 7.64
N GLY A 282 15.87 -12.61 7.81
CA GLY A 282 15.09 -13.84 7.88
C GLY A 282 15.48 -14.72 9.07
N GLU A 283 15.69 -16.00 8.79
CA GLU A 283 16.09 -17.02 9.78
C GLU A 283 17.62 -17.22 9.86
N PHE A 284 18.40 -16.37 9.17
CA PHE A 284 19.85 -16.52 9.14
C PHE A 284 20.48 -15.94 10.40
N ASP A 285 21.28 -16.79 11.07
CA ASP A 285 22.10 -16.40 12.21
C ASP A 285 23.43 -15.82 11.70
N GLY A 286 23.87 -14.71 12.28
CA GLY A 286 25.13 -14.05 11.97
C GLY A 286 25.29 -12.81 12.84
N LEU A 287 26.49 -12.25 12.79
CA LEU A 287 26.78 -11.03 13.57
C LEU A 287 26.27 -9.77 12.89
N GLY A 288 25.87 -9.89 11.59
CA GLY A 288 25.47 -8.73 10.78
C GLY A 288 26.58 -7.68 10.63
N PRO A 289 26.28 -6.49 10.07
CA PRO A 289 24.99 -6.14 9.46
C PRO A 289 24.70 -6.96 8.20
N PHE A 290 23.40 -7.02 7.85
CA PHE A 290 22.95 -7.73 6.66
C PHE A 290 22.46 -6.75 5.61
N LEU A 291 22.71 -7.09 4.33
CA LEU A 291 22.12 -6.42 3.17
C LEU A 291 20.97 -7.29 2.64
N TYR A 292 19.77 -6.78 2.70
CA TYR A 292 18.61 -7.37 2.04
C TYR A 292 18.37 -6.66 0.72
N ALA A 293 18.36 -7.41 -0.39
CA ALA A 293 18.17 -6.90 -1.73
C ALA A 293 16.99 -7.59 -2.40
N TRP A 294 16.07 -6.84 -3.04
CA TRP A 294 14.94 -7.40 -3.78
C TRP A 294 14.69 -6.62 -5.07
N ASP A 295 14.19 -7.31 -6.10
CA ASP A 295 13.95 -6.72 -7.40
C ASP A 295 12.88 -5.62 -7.30
N SER A 296 13.09 -4.50 -7.97
CA SER A 296 12.17 -3.36 -7.99
C SER A 296 10.82 -3.68 -8.68
N GLN A 297 10.76 -4.78 -9.43
CA GLN A 297 9.53 -5.30 -10.05
C GLN A 297 8.77 -6.27 -9.14
N GLY A 298 9.29 -6.55 -7.95
CA GLY A 298 8.76 -7.50 -6.98
C GLY A 298 9.44 -8.86 -7.03
N GLY A 299 9.24 -9.64 -5.99
CA GLY A 299 9.81 -10.98 -5.86
C GLY A 299 10.49 -11.21 -4.51
N THR A 300 10.99 -12.43 -4.31
CA THR A 300 11.68 -12.81 -3.08
C THR A 300 13.04 -12.13 -3.01
N GLY A 301 13.29 -11.41 -1.93
CA GLY A 301 14.57 -10.78 -1.71
C GLY A 301 15.67 -11.76 -1.33
N LEU A 302 16.90 -11.32 -1.50
CA LEU A 302 18.13 -12.06 -1.20
C LEU A 302 18.84 -11.45 0.01
N CYS A 303 19.36 -12.29 0.88
CA CYS A 303 20.11 -11.90 2.06
C CYS A 303 21.60 -12.06 1.83
N TYR A 304 22.38 -11.05 2.24
CA TYR A 304 23.82 -11.08 2.26
C TYR A 304 24.31 -10.63 3.64
N GLU A 305 25.24 -11.34 4.23
CA GLU A 305 26.00 -10.85 5.38
C GLU A 305 27.11 -9.93 4.85
N ILE A 306 27.22 -8.72 5.38
CA ILE A 306 28.31 -7.80 5.06
C ILE A 306 29.48 -8.13 5.96
N LYS A 307 30.53 -8.74 5.43
CA LYS A 307 31.75 -9.05 6.16
C LYS A 307 32.65 -7.85 6.32
N GLU A 308 32.78 -7.08 5.26
CA GLU A 308 33.56 -5.87 5.22
C GLU A 308 32.97 -4.89 4.21
N VAL A 309 32.94 -3.61 4.53
CA VAL A 309 32.73 -2.52 3.58
C VAL A 309 33.65 -1.37 3.93
N THR A 310 34.45 -0.97 2.94
CA THR A 310 35.39 0.15 3.02
C THR A 310 35.19 1.10 1.85
N GLU A 311 36.06 2.09 1.73
CA GLU A 311 36.06 2.98 0.56
C GLU A 311 36.44 2.25 -0.73
N SER A 312 37.07 1.09 -0.69
CA SER A 312 37.62 0.38 -1.86
C SER A 312 37.12 -1.06 -2.01
N VAL A 313 36.64 -1.70 -0.94
CA VAL A 313 36.30 -3.13 -0.93
C VAL A 313 34.93 -3.34 -0.31
N LEU A 314 34.17 -4.28 -0.89
CA LEU A 314 32.92 -4.79 -0.36
C LEU A 314 32.94 -6.33 -0.39
N ASP A 315 32.98 -6.94 0.79
CA ASP A 315 32.92 -8.38 0.98
C ASP A 315 31.56 -8.79 1.51
N LEU A 316 30.87 -9.63 0.76
CA LEU A 316 29.54 -10.16 1.07
C LEU A 316 29.57 -11.68 1.14
N VAL A 317 28.68 -12.24 1.95
CA VAL A 317 28.36 -13.67 1.92
C VAL A 317 26.89 -13.83 1.55
N TYR A 318 26.64 -14.43 0.39
CA TYR A 318 25.26 -14.74 -0.05
C TYR A 318 24.68 -15.87 0.78
N LEU A 319 23.57 -15.60 1.46
CA LEU A 319 22.85 -16.56 2.25
C LEU A 319 21.66 -17.16 1.46
N PRO A 320 21.30 -18.45 1.62
CA PRO A 320 21.79 -19.45 2.59
C PRO A 320 22.99 -20.29 2.09
N ARG A 321 23.54 -20.00 0.91
CA ARG A 321 24.57 -20.85 0.29
C ARG A 321 25.97 -20.65 0.85
N GLY A 322 26.22 -19.58 1.58
CA GLY A 322 27.55 -19.24 2.11
C GLY A 322 28.56 -18.86 1.01
N THR A 323 28.07 -18.40 -0.16
CA THR A 323 28.95 -18.01 -1.27
C THR A 323 29.56 -16.65 -0.96
N GLU A 324 30.88 -16.57 -0.92
CA GLU A 324 31.63 -15.34 -0.76
C GLU A 324 31.66 -14.55 -2.07
N LEU A 325 31.41 -13.25 -1.98
CA LEU A 325 31.40 -12.32 -3.08
C LEU A 325 32.27 -11.11 -2.70
N ARG A 326 33.24 -10.80 -3.53
CA ARG A 326 34.12 -9.66 -3.35
C ARG A 326 33.99 -8.69 -4.50
N TYR A 327 33.72 -7.44 -4.17
CA TYR A 327 33.61 -6.35 -5.12
C TYR A 327 34.64 -5.26 -4.78
N LEU A 328 35.17 -4.66 -5.83
CA LEU A 328 36.09 -3.54 -5.72
C LEU A 328 35.39 -2.27 -6.22
N ARG A 329 35.67 -1.16 -5.55
CA ARG A 329 35.12 0.14 -5.96
C ARG A 329 35.82 0.61 -7.22
N GLN A 330 35.02 1.03 -8.19
CA GLN A 330 35.57 1.67 -9.40
C GLN A 330 36.07 3.07 -9.03
N GLU A 331 37.36 3.32 -9.23
CA GLU A 331 37.89 4.67 -9.05
C GLU A 331 37.26 5.57 -10.12
N THR A 332 36.57 6.62 -9.69
CA THR A 332 36.13 7.69 -10.61
C THR A 332 37.38 8.45 -11.04
N GLY A 333 37.85 8.18 -12.25
CA GLY A 333 38.92 8.97 -12.85
C GLY A 333 38.52 10.45 -12.93
N PRO A 334 39.48 11.38 -12.92
CA PRO A 334 39.21 12.82 -12.81
C PRO A 334 38.44 13.45 -13.99
N ASP A 335 37.99 12.65 -14.98
CA ASP A 335 37.45 13.14 -16.25
C ASP A 335 36.06 12.63 -16.64
N THR A 336 35.24 12.18 -15.70
CA THR A 336 33.85 11.80 -16.05
C THR A 336 32.89 12.89 -15.58
N PRO A 337 32.36 13.76 -16.49
CA PRO A 337 31.32 14.73 -16.10
C PRO A 337 30.05 13.99 -15.72
N ILE A 338 29.53 14.33 -14.56
CA ILE A 338 28.22 13.91 -14.08
C ILE A 338 27.16 14.38 -15.10
N ARG A 339 26.50 13.44 -15.77
CA ARG A 339 25.37 13.71 -16.67
C ARG A 339 24.03 13.60 -15.95
#